data_4035ca1276946c48bd8e8790c02b9c7f
#
_entry.id   4035ca1276946c48bd8e8790c02b9c7f
#
_cell.length_a   1.000
_cell.length_b   1.000
_cell.length_c   1.000
_cell.angle_alpha   90.00
_cell.angle_beta   90.00
_cell.angle_gamma   90.00
#
_symmetry.space_group_name_H-M   'P 1'
#
loop_
_entity.id
_entity.type
_entity.pdbx_description
1 polymer ?
#
loop_
_entity_poly.entity_id
_entity_poly.type
_entity_poly.pdbx_seq_one_letter_code
_entity_poly.pdbx_strand_id
1 'polypeptide(L)'
;RELAVVGVHSAKFTNERDAEQIRQAILRYEIEHPVVNDHEFRLWRAYGVRAWPTLVAVDPDGYVYAATSGEGHREELDETVALLAERARREGRLNEAPLPLRLEREGAGATALAFPGKVLADEATGRLFIADSNHNRIVIADLEGQVQAVAGTGAQGAADGPFDAATFHHPQGMALDGDALYVADTENHLIRRLDLRARTVETLAGTGRQGRRFDASGQGRAVDLNSPWDLARVDRALYVAMAGSHQVWVMDLATGALRPFAGTGREALLDGPREMGAMAQPSGLATDGRALYVADSEISAIRQIELGARGALRTLVGLDLFEFGDVDGAGSQVRLQHPLGVALAGGRLYVADTYNHKVKVLDPEKGTCTTLAGTGRPGFEDGGAGEASFCEPGGIGAAGGRLYVADTNNHAIRVVDPKTGEVVTLRLHGLMVPGVGAAPGAVDWMPAEEVEAPEALVAPDAEGALAIALDLPAGHHVNPEAPFTVQVEVEGDAVDVAEADRQRVAKAPALPLRLPFRGGPAGRRGRLTVDVTFYYCREDGRGLCLIQPVRWAVPLKTAGGGAAEVRLTFAPPPVDAAAG
;
A
#
# COMPACT_ATOMS: atom_id res chain seq x y z
N ARG A 1 22.80 -13.95 -10.08
CA ARG A 1 24.14 -13.42 -9.75
C ARG A 1 25.01 -13.16 -10.99
N GLU A 2 24.61 -13.67 -12.14
CA GLU A 2 25.32 -13.51 -13.40
C GLU A 2 24.83 -12.30 -14.23
N LEU A 3 23.75 -11.66 -13.79
CA LEU A 3 23.09 -10.52 -14.42
C LEU A 3 22.97 -9.37 -13.43
N ALA A 4 23.31 -8.17 -13.87
CA ALA A 4 22.94 -6.92 -13.22
C ALA A 4 21.78 -6.28 -13.98
N VAL A 5 20.67 -6.01 -13.32
CA VAL A 5 19.55 -5.27 -13.88
C VAL A 5 19.67 -3.81 -13.44
N VAL A 6 19.47 -2.87 -14.34
CA VAL A 6 19.42 -1.43 -14.07
C VAL A 6 18.16 -0.87 -14.72
N GLY A 7 17.25 -0.34 -13.91
CA GLY A 7 16.12 0.41 -14.40
C GLY A 7 16.54 1.79 -14.89
N VAL A 8 16.02 2.21 -16.03
CA VAL A 8 16.19 3.57 -16.55
C VAL A 8 14.82 4.18 -16.69
N HIS A 9 14.50 5.09 -15.78
CA HIS A 9 13.19 5.73 -15.73
C HIS A 9 13.19 7.01 -16.57
N SER A 10 12.77 6.88 -17.84
CA SER A 10 12.55 7.99 -18.76
C SER A 10 11.06 8.31 -18.76
N ALA A 11 10.68 9.31 -17.99
CA ALA A 11 9.31 9.59 -17.60
C ALA A 11 8.37 9.93 -18.75
N LYS A 12 7.21 9.28 -18.87
CA LYS A 12 6.10 9.70 -19.73
C LYS A 12 5.37 10.90 -19.12
N PHE A 13 4.95 10.79 -17.89
CA PHE A 13 4.18 11.80 -17.17
C PHE A 13 5.07 12.80 -16.43
N THR A 14 4.52 13.99 -16.14
CA THR A 14 5.27 15.07 -15.48
C THR A 14 5.64 14.67 -14.05
N ASN A 15 4.73 14.05 -13.32
CA ASN A 15 4.93 13.59 -11.94
C ASN A 15 6.10 12.62 -11.80
N GLU A 16 6.28 11.75 -12.78
CA GLU A 16 7.34 10.73 -12.80
C GLU A 16 8.77 11.27 -12.99
N ARG A 17 8.93 12.57 -13.17
CA ARG A 17 10.27 13.22 -13.25
C ARG A 17 10.85 13.54 -11.89
N ASP A 18 10.01 13.61 -10.87
CA ASP A 18 10.41 13.91 -9.52
C ASP A 18 11.09 12.70 -8.87
N ALA A 19 12.25 12.92 -8.26
CA ALA A 19 13.04 11.83 -7.67
C ALA A 19 12.36 11.17 -6.47
N GLU A 20 11.59 11.94 -5.68
CA GLU A 20 10.86 11.38 -4.54
C GLU A 20 9.68 10.53 -5.01
N GLN A 21 8.96 10.94 -6.09
CA GLN A 21 7.90 10.11 -6.65
C GLN A 21 8.44 8.81 -7.26
N ILE A 22 9.61 8.84 -7.88
CA ILE A 22 10.30 7.62 -8.34
C ILE A 22 10.66 6.72 -7.14
N ARG A 23 11.15 7.30 -6.05
CA ARG A 23 11.47 6.57 -4.83
C ARG A 23 10.23 5.90 -4.22
N GLN A 24 9.10 6.61 -4.17
CA GLN A 24 7.83 6.03 -3.74
C GLN A 24 7.38 4.88 -4.66
N ALA A 25 7.58 5.01 -5.97
CA ALA A 25 7.31 3.93 -6.92
C ALA A 25 8.24 2.71 -6.70
N ILE A 26 9.54 2.94 -6.43
CA ILE A 26 10.49 1.87 -6.08
C ILE A 26 10.02 1.10 -4.85
N LEU A 27 9.57 1.79 -3.81
CA LEU A 27 9.04 1.18 -2.58
C LEU A 27 7.73 0.43 -2.85
N ARG A 28 6.80 1.05 -3.57
CA ARG A 28 5.47 0.49 -3.87
C ARG A 28 5.54 -0.76 -4.75
N TYR A 29 6.43 -0.78 -5.74
CA TYR A 29 6.63 -1.92 -6.63
C TYR A 29 7.75 -2.86 -6.19
N GLU A 30 8.29 -2.65 -4.98
CA GLU A 30 9.31 -3.50 -4.35
C GLU A 30 10.53 -3.74 -5.26
N ILE A 31 10.98 -2.70 -5.98
CA ILE A 31 12.09 -2.78 -6.93
C ILE A 31 13.42 -3.00 -6.20
N GLU A 32 14.13 -4.07 -6.54
CA GLU A 32 15.38 -4.50 -5.89
C GLU A 32 16.64 -4.23 -6.73
N HIS A 33 16.51 -3.52 -7.82
CA HIS A 33 17.65 -3.13 -8.67
C HIS A 33 17.82 -1.61 -8.69
N PRO A 34 19.03 -1.08 -9.04
CA PRO A 34 19.23 0.35 -9.18
C PRO A 34 18.31 0.96 -10.23
N VAL A 35 17.80 2.15 -9.94
CA VAL A 35 16.99 2.93 -10.90
C VAL A 35 17.66 4.27 -11.16
N VAL A 36 17.86 4.59 -12.42
CA VAL A 36 18.38 5.89 -12.88
C VAL A 36 17.21 6.77 -13.29
N ASN A 37 17.13 7.96 -12.71
CA ASN A 37 16.19 8.99 -13.15
C ASN A 37 16.72 9.65 -14.43
N ASP A 38 16.18 9.27 -15.59
CA ASP A 38 16.54 9.83 -16.91
C ASP A 38 15.51 10.90 -17.36
N HIS A 39 15.13 11.81 -16.45
CA HIS A 39 14.14 12.86 -16.70
C HIS A 39 14.47 13.78 -17.89
N GLU A 40 15.73 13.88 -18.29
CA GLU A 40 16.20 14.61 -19.46
C GLU A 40 16.31 13.74 -20.72
N PHE A 41 15.95 12.46 -20.67
CA PHE A 41 16.03 11.51 -21.79
C PHE A 41 17.43 11.36 -22.38
N ARG A 42 18.49 11.46 -21.56
CA ARG A 42 19.88 11.32 -21.99
C ARG A 42 20.20 9.88 -22.36
N LEU A 43 19.88 8.93 -21.47
CA LEU A 43 20.07 7.51 -21.73
C LEU A 43 19.11 7.02 -22.80
N TRP A 44 17.86 7.44 -22.79
CA TRP A 44 16.90 7.19 -23.85
C TRP A 44 17.48 7.49 -25.25
N ARG A 45 18.05 8.69 -25.43
CA ARG A 45 18.66 9.08 -26.70
C ARG A 45 19.95 8.32 -27.00
N ALA A 46 20.79 8.10 -26.00
CA ALA A 46 22.07 7.42 -26.17
C ALA A 46 21.91 5.96 -26.63
N TYR A 47 20.86 5.27 -26.12
CA TYR A 47 20.55 3.90 -26.50
C TYR A 47 19.57 3.80 -27.69
N GLY A 48 19.11 4.91 -28.25
CA GLY A 48 18.21 4.95 -29.39
C GLY A 48 16.82 4.40 -29.10
N VAL A 49 16.38 4.48 -27.84
CA VAL A 49 15.05 4.00 -27.40
C VAL A 49 13.94 4.81 -28.09
N ARG A 50 12.85 4.15 -28.45
CA ARG A 50 11.71 4.77 -29.17
C ARG A 50 10.34 4.43 -28.57
N ALA A 51 10.29 3.48 -27.64
CA ALA A 51 9.04 3.02 -27.02
C ALA A 51 9.28 2.55 -25.59
N TRP A 52 8.25 2.54 -24.78
CA TRP A 52 8.18 1.90 -23.46
C TRP A 52 7.40 0.57 -23.56
N PRO A 53 7.85 -0.48 -22.87
CA PRO A 53 9.20 -0.65 -22.34
C PRO A 53 10.20 -0.97 -23.46
N THR A 54 11.48 -0.68 -23.23
CA THR A 54 12.58 -1.17 -24.05
C THR A 54 13.60 -1.85 -23.17
N LEU A 55 14.03 -3.03 -23.57
CA LEU A 55 15.02 -3.86 -22.88
C LEU A 55 16.29 -3.89 -23.72
N VAL A 56 17.43 -3.60 -23.08
CA VAL A 56 18.74 -3.55 -23.74
C VAL A 56 19.69 -4.47 -23.01
N ALA A 57 20.21 -5.48 -23.70
CA ALA A 57 21.28 -6.33 -23.19
C ALA A 57 22.64 -5.73 -23.55
N VAL A 58 23.46 -5.51 -22.53
CA VAL A 58 24.83 -4.99 -22.66
C VAL A 58 25.79 -6.11 -22.29
N ASP A 59 26.81 -6.33 -23.12
CA ASP A 59 27.82 -7.34 -22.87
C ASP A 59 28.85 -6.90 -21.80
N PRO A 60 29.71 -7.78 -21.30
CA PRO A 60 30.74 -7.43 -20.31
C PRO A 60 31.80 -6.41 -20.78
N ASP A 61 31.86 -6.13 -22.06
CA ASP A 61 32.76 -5.10 -22.64
C ASP A 61 32.10 -3.72 -22.70
N GLY A 62 30.80 -3.64 -22.34
CA GLY A 62 30.01 -2.42 -22.34
C GLY A 62 29.36 -2.10 -23.70
N TYR A 63 29.30 -3.05 -24.62
CA TYR A 63 28.62 -2.87 -25.90
C TYR A 63 27.20 -3.38 -25.86
N VAL A 64 26.31 -2.68 -26.56
CA VAL A 64 24.95 -3.16 -26.77
C VAL A 64 24.98 -4.43 -27.61
N TYR A 65 24.51 -5.53 -27.03
CA TYR A 65 24.45 -6.83 -27.69
C TYR A 65 23.10 -7.07 -28.37
N ALA A 66 22.01 -6.74 -27.69
CA ALA A 66 20.66 -6.86 -28.20
C ALA A 66 19.74 -5.76 -27.62
N ALA A 67 18.68 -5.43 -28.33
CA ALA A 67 17.62 -4.56 -27.84
C ALA A 67 16.28 -5.04 -28.38
N THR A 68 15.23 -4.97 -27.54
CA THR A 68 13.85 -5.27 -27.91
C THR A 68 12.89 -4.30 -27.24
N SER A 69 11.76 -4.01 -27.87
CA SER A 69 10.72 -3.12 -27.32
C SER A 69 9.38 -3.84 -27.22
N GLY A 70 8.60 -3.47 -26.22
CA GLY A 70 7.34 -4.10 -25.88
C GLY A 70 7.48 -5.15 -24.78
N GLU A 71 6.38 -5.79 -24.45
CA GLU A 71 6.29 -6.82 -23.41
C GLU A 71 6.46 -8.22 -23.97
N GLY A 72 6.67 -9.21 -23.07
CA GLY A 72 6.62 -10.63 -23.42
C GLY A 72 7.93 -11.25 -23.90
N HIS A 73 9.05 -10.54 -23.84
CA HIS A 73 10.37 -10.98 -24.36
C HIS A 73 11.23 -11.75 -23.36
N ARG A 74 10.62 -12.39 -22.36
CA ARG A 74 11.36 -13.07 -21.30
C ARG A 74 12.23 -14.22 -21.81
N GLU A 75 11.69 -15.05 -22.70
CA GLU A 75 12.41 -16.23 -23.23
C GLU A 75 13.65 -15.81 -24.03
N GLU A 76 13.50 -14.82 -24.91
CA GLU A 76 14.62 -14.29 -25.71
C GLU A 76 15.69 -13.62 -24.84
N LEU A 77 15.28 -12.97 -23.75
CA LEU A 77 16.19 -12.38 -22.78
C LEU A 77 16.94 -13.44 -21.98
N ASP A 78 16.24 -14.48 -21.51
CA ASP A 78 16.86 -15.58 -20.77
C ASP A 78 17.93 -16.28 -21.64
N GLU A 79 17.63 -16.54 -22.92
CA GLU A 79 18.60 -17.09 -23.88
C GLU A 79 19.80 -16.15 -24.10
N THR A 80 19.54 -14.85 -24.27
CA THR A 80 20.58 -13.84 -24.45
C THR A 80 21.50 -13.76 -23.23
N VAL A 81 20.92 -13.71 -22.03
CA VAL A 81 21.68 -13.66 -20.77
C VAL A 81 22.51 -14.92 -20.59
N ALA A 82 21.93 -16.09 -20.84
CA ALA A 82 22.64 -17.37 -20.73
C ALA A 82 23.86 -17.42 -21.68
N LEU A 83 23.69 -16.97 -22.93
CA LEU A 83 24.76 -16.92 -23.92
C LEU A 83 25.90 -15.99 -23.48
N LEU A 84 25.57 -14.77 -23.02
CA LEU A 84 26.57 -13.78 -22.57
C LEU A 84 27.29 -14.24 -21.30
N ALA A 85 26.58 -14.82 -20.35
CA ALA A 85 27.15 -15.37 -19.12
C ALA A 85 28.10 -16.53 -19.40
N GLU A 86 27.73 -17.45 -20.29
CA GLU A 86 28.61 -18.55 -20.68
C GLU A 86 29.87 -18.07 -21.43
N ARG A 87 29.73 -17.09 -22.31
CA ARG A 87 30.88 -16.44 -22.96
C ARG A 87 31.82 -15.81 -21.93
N ALA A 88 31.28 -15.00 -21.00
CA ALA A 88 32.07 -14.36 -19.97
C ALA A 88 32.76 -15.37 -19.04
N ARG A 89 32.10 -16.50 -18.74
CA ARG A 89 32.68 -17.59 -17.93
C ARG A 89 33.85 -18.25 -18.64
N ARG A 90 33.72 -18.57 -19.94
CA ARG A 90 34.80 -19.16 -20.74
C ARG A 90 36.01 -18.24 -20.85
N GLU A 91 35.79 -16.93 -20.88
CA GLU A 91 36.82 -15.92 -20.97
C GLU A 91 37.40 -15.49 -19.60
N GLY A 92 36.92 -16.10 -18.50
CA GLY A 92 37.36 -15.81 -17.13
C GLY A 92 36.98 -14.39 -16.65
N ARG A 93 35.95 -13.81 -17.22
CA ARG A 93 35.49 -12.42 -16.93
C ARG A 93 34.19 -12.36 -16.14
N LEU A 94 33.56 -13.49 -15.87
CA LEU A 94 32.33 -13.51 -15.09
C LEU A 94 32.63 -13.15 -13.64
N ASN A 95 31.96 -12.10 -13.16
CA ASN A 95 32.01 -11.71 -11.75
C ASN A 95 30.70 -12.09 -11.06
N GLU A 96 30.74 -13.14 -10.22
CA GLU A 96 29.60 -13.64 -9.48
C GLU A 96 29.41 -12.96 -8.10
N ALA A 97 30.26 -11.99 -7.77
CA ALA A 97 30.11 -11.26 -6.51
C ALA A 97 28.80 -10.45 -6.51
N PRO A 98 27.99 -10.53 -5.45
CA PRO A 98 26.78 -9.72 -5.35
C PRO A 98 27.12 -8.24 -5.42
N LEU A 99 26.31 -7.46 -6.13
CA LEU A 99 26.42 -6.01 -6.07
C LEU A 99 26.07 -5.55 -4.64
N PRO A 100 26.89 -4.67 -4.03
CA PRO A 100 26.61 -4.15 -2.68
C PRO A 100 25.52 -3.06 -2.80
N LEU A 101 24.28 -3.48 -3.04
CA LEU A 101 23.13 -2.58 -3.13
C LEU A 101 22.51 -2.40 -1.74
N ARG A 102 22.17 -1.17 -1.43
CA ARG A 102 21.30 -0.83 -0.30
C ARG A 102 19.92 -0.57 -0.87
N LEU A 103 18.93 -1.36 -0.46
CA LEU A 103 17.57 -1.24 -0.97
C LEU A 103 16.84 -0.08 -0.30
N GLU A 104 16.01 0.65 -1.03
CA GLU A 104 15.21 1.75 -0.47
C GLU A 104 14.31 1.29 0.69
N ARG A 105 13.77 0.07 0.63
CA ARG A 105 12.94 -0.50 1.68
C ARG A 105 13.65 -0.68 3.03
N GLU A 106 14.98 -0.78 3.05
CA GLU A 106 15.76 -0.90 4.30
C GLU A 106 15.75 0.40 5.12
N GLY A 107 15.46 1.53 4.47
CA GLY A 107 15.30 2.83 5.10
C GLY A 107 13.85 3.27 5.31
N ALA A 108 12.88 2.50 4.82
CA ALA A 108 11.47 2.82 4.95
C ALA A 108 10.95 2.45 6.34
N GLY A 109 10.23 3.37 6.98
CA GLY A 109 9.55 3.11 8.25
C GLY A 109 8.34 2.20 8.08
N ALA A 110 7.97 1.46 9.14
CA ALA A 110 6.73 0.69 9.16
C ALA A 110 5.52 1.62 9.36
N THR A 111 4.48 1.42 8.57
CA THR A 111 3.25 2.22 8.59
C THR A 111 2.03 1.35 8.88
N ALA A 112 0.94 1.93 9.41
CA ALA A 112 -0.29 1.17 9.70
C ALA A 112 -0.95 0.64 8.41
N LEU A 113 -0.94 1.43 7.34
CA LEU A 113 -1.23 1.01 5.97
C LEU A 113 0.05 1.13 5.13
N ALA A 114 0.23 0.30 4.12
CA ALA A 114 1.32 0.41 3.16
C ALA A 114 0.76 0.53 1.74
N PHE A 115 0.89 1.71 1.16
CA PHE A 115 0.41 2.02 -0.19
C PHE A 115 -1.03 1.52 -0.43
N PRO A 116 -2.05 1.97 0.36
CA PRO A 116 -3.42 1.55 0.13
C PRO A 116 -3.82 1.91 -1.31
N GLY A 117 -4.17 0.89 -2.10
CA GLY A 117 -4.45 1.10 -3.53
C GLY A 117 -5.88 1.53 -3.78
N LYS A 118 -6.83 0.86 -3.13
CA LYS A 118 -8.27 1.10 -3.32
C LYS A 118 -9.03 1.13 -2.00
N VAL A 119 -10.16 1.79 -2.03
CA VAL A 119 -11.11 1.85 -0.93
C VAL A 119 -12.53 1.69 -1.45
N LEU A 120 -13.32 0.86 -0.78
CA LEU A 120 -14.75 0.68 -1.04
C LEU A 120 -15.54 1.07 0.20
N ALA A 121 -16.42 2.03 0.08
CA ALA A 121 -17.32 2.47 1.15
C ALA A 121 -18.74 1.98 0.88
N ASP A 122 -19.34 1.29 1.85
CA ASP A 122 -20.69 0.76 1.77
C ASP A 122 -21.63 1.52 2.71
N GLU A 123 -22.50 2.32 2.13
CA GLU A 123 -23.47 3.12 2.87
C GLU A 123 -24.53 2.27 3.58
N ALA A 124 -24.90 1.12 3.01
CA ALA A 124 -25.97 0.29 3.52
C ALA A 124 -25.65 -0.36 4.86
N THR A 125 -24.39 -0.72 5.08
CA THR A 125 -23.93 -1.36 6.33
C THR A 125 -22.98 -0.51 7.15
N GLY A 126 -22.60 0.68 6.65
CA GLY A 126 -21.64 1.56 7.30
C GLY A 126 -20.21 0.98 7.35
N ARG A 127 -19.84 0.12 6.39
CA ARG A 127 -18.52 -0.52 6.32
C ARG A 127 -17.59 0.17 5.33
N LEU A 128 -16.33 0.18 5.67
CA LEU A 128 -15.22 0.63 4.84
C LEU A 128 -14.26 -0.53 4.62
N PHE A 129 -13.97 -0.83 3.37
CA PHE A 129 -12.99 -1.85 2.97
C PHE A 129 -11.80 -1.16 2.33
N ILE A 130 -10.59 -1.46 2.81
CA ILE A 130 -9.36 -0.86 2.36
C ILE A 130 -8.44 -1.97 1.83
N ALA A 131 -8.06 -1.88 0.59
CA ALA A 131 -7.00 -2.71 0.03
C ALA A 131 -5.65 -2.13 0.49
N ASP A 132 -5.09 -2.71 1.54
CA ASP A 132 -3.77 -2.40 2.09
C ASP A 132 -2.72 -3.15 1.28
N SER A 133 -2.45 -2.63 0.06
CA SER A 133 -1.89 -3.39 -1.05
C SER A 133 -0.50 -3.95 -0.76
N ASN A 134 0.44 -3.14 -0.26
CA ASN A 134 1.79 -3.63 0.05
C ASN A 134 1.88 -4.41 1.37
N HIS A 135 0.86 -4.33 2.23
CA HIS A 135 0.72 -5.29 3.33
C HIS A 135 -0.09 -6.53 2.94
N ASN A 136 -0.41 -6.74 1.66
CA ASN A 136 -1.05 -7.95 1.14
C ASN A 136 -2.28 -8.37 1.95
N ARG A 137 -3.16 -7.42 2.32
CA ARG A 137 -4.32 -7.66 3.18
C ARG A 137 -5.48 -6.71 2.87
N ILE A 138 -6.67 -7.08 3.32
CA ILE A 138 -7.86 -6.23 3.29
C ILE A 138 -8.21 -5.82 4.71
N VAL A 139 -8.26 -4.53 4.97
CA VAL A 139 -8.72 -3.97 6.25
C VAL A 139 -10.21 -3.65 6.15
N ILE A 140 -10.98 -4.09 7.14
CA ILE A 140 -12.42 -3.87 7.25
C ILE A 140 -12.66 -3.00 8.47
N ALA A 141 -13.22 -1.81 8.25
CA ALA A 141 -13.53 -0.84 9.30
C ALA A 141 -14.98 -0.34 9.16
N ASP A 142 -15.45 0.45 10.12
CA ASP A 142 -16.61 1.31 9.90
C ASP A 142 -16.21 2.63 9.22
N LEU A 143 -17.22 3.45 8.91
CA LEU A 143 -17.01 4.74 8.22
C LEU A 143 -16.32 5.79 9.11
N GLU A 144 -16.23 5.58 10.40
CA GLU A 144 -15.53 6.40 11.39
C GLU A 144 -14.09 5.90 11.65
N GLY A 145 -13.68 4.77 11.02
CA GLY A 145 -12.32 4.25 11.07
C GLY A 145 -12.07 3.24 12.19
N GLN A 146 -13.11 2.73 12.87
CA GLN A 146 -12.95 1.65 13.83
C GLN A 146 -12.75 0.32 13.09
N VAL A 147 -11.57 -0.27 13.19
CA VAL A 147 -11.23 -1.55 12.53
C VAL A 147 -12.01 -2.70 13.18
N GLN A 148 -12.69 -3.47 12.36
CA GLN A 148 -13.53 -4.60 12.75
C GLN A 148 -12.86 -5.94 12.44
N ALA A 149 -12.09 -6.01 11.34
CA ALA A 149 -11.39 -7.21 10.92
C ALA A 149 -10.25 -6.87 9.95
N VAL A 150 -9.33 -7.82 9.81
CA VAL A 150 -8.31 -7.84 8.77
C VAL A 150 -8.36 -9.22 8.12
N ALA A 151 -8.37 -9.28 6.80
CA ALA A 151 -8.28 -10.51 6.02
C ALA A 151 -6.94 -10.55 5.28
N GLY A 152 -6.18 -11.60 5.49
CA GLY A 152 -4.81 -11.77 4.98
C GLY A 152 -3.77 -11.68 6.08
N THR A 153 -2.78 -12.59 6.01
CA THR A 153 -1.67 -12.66 6.98
C THR A 153 -0.65 -11.55 6.82
N GLY A 154 -0.69 -10.82 5.69
CA GLY A 154 0.35 -9.87 5.26
C GLY A 154 1.47 -10.53 4.45
N ALA A 155 1.59 -11.85 4.46
CA ALA A 155 2.52 -12.55 3.58
C ALA A 155 2.02 -12.54 2.13
N GLN A 156 2.94 -12.35 1.20
CA GLN A 156 2.69 -12.50 -0.23
C GLN A 156 2.32 -13.94 -0.58
N GLY A 157 1.25 -14.14 -1.33
CA GLY A 157 0.81 -15.47 -1.77
C GLY A 157 -0.65 -15.49 -2.23
N ALA A 158 -1.16 -16.70 -2.53
CA ALA A 158 -2.51 -16.93 -3.06
C ALA A 158 -3.30 -17.99 -2.27
N ALA A 159 -2.96 -18.20 -0.99
CA ALA A 159 -3.62 -19.21 -0.17
C ALA A 159 -5.08 -18.83 0.12
N ASP A 160 -6.00 -19.78 -0.10
CA ASP A 160 -7.37 -19.73 0.37
C ASP A 160 -7.45 -20.16 1.84
N GLY A 161 -8.47 -19.76 2.58
CA GLY A 161 -8.69 -20.19 3.97
C GLY A 161 -9.32 -19.13 4.85
N PRO A 162 -9.27 -19.31 6.19
CA PRO A 162 -9.68 -18.28 7.14
C PRO A 162 -8.93 -16.96 6.94
N PHE A 163 -9.48 -15.83 7.41
CA PHE A 163 -8.88 -14.51 7.26
C PHE A 163 -7.45 -14.43 7.79
N ASP A 164 -7.15 -15.12 8.87
CA ASP A 164 -5.83 -15.17 9.53
C ASP A 164 -4.85 -16.18 8.91
N ALA A 165 -5.25 -16.90 7.87
CA ALA A 165 -4.43 -17.86 7.14
C ALA A 165 -4.34 -17.56 5.63
N ALA A 166 -5.30 -16.81 5.09
CA ALA A 166 -5.31 -16.43 3.69
C ALA A 166 -4.16 -15.48 3.35
N THR A 167 -3.74 -15.50 2.08
CA THR A 167 -2.71 -14.58 1.57
C THR A 167 -3.18 -13.91 0.28
N PHE A 168 -2.64 -12.74 0.00
CA PHE A 168 -2.86 -11.95 -1.19
C PHE A 168 -1.53 -11.49 -1.78
N HIS A 169 -1.58 -10.89 -2.97
CA HIS A 169 -0.43 -10.22 -3.56
C HIS A 169 -0.88 -8.91 -4.22
N HIS A 170 -0.59 -7.80 -3.57
CA HIS A 170 -1.00 -6.45 -3.96
C HIS A 170 -2.50 -6.36 -4.33
N PRO A 171 -3.43 -6.70 -3.43
CA PRO A 171 -4.85 -6.59 -3.69
C PRO A 171 -5.23 -5.13 -3.98
N GLN A 172 -6.16 -4.92 -4.92
CA GLN A 172 -6.60 -3.59 -5.36
C GLN A 172 -8.11 -3.45 -5.22
N GLY A 173 -8.84 -3.38 -6.32
CA GLY A 173 -10.23 -3.05 -6.34
C GLY A 173 -11.17 -4.10 -5.74
N MET A 174 -12.32 -3.64 -5.31
CA MET A 174 -13.28 -4.45 -4.56
C MET A 174 -14.71 -4.16 -5.01
N ALA A 175 -15.57 -5.18 -4.93
CA ALA A 175 -17.01 -5.04 -5.10
C ALA A 175 -17.75 -5.86 -4.04
N LEU A 176 -18.86 -5.34 -3.53
CA LEU A 176 -19.63 -5.96 -2.44
C LEU A 176 -20.98 -6.49 -2.92
N ASP A 177 -21.39 -7.64 -2.39
CA ASP A 177 -22.71 -8.21 -2.52
C ASP A 177 -23.18 -8.81 -1.18
N GLY A 178 -23.83 -8.02 -0.36
CA GLY A 178 -24.22 -8.41 0.99
C GLY A 178 -23.03 -8.78 1.88
N ASP A 179 -22.86 -10.07 2.19
CA ASP A 179 -21.72 -10.57 2.97
C ASP A 179 -20.59 -11.16 2.08
N ALA A 180 -20.66 -11.03 0.76
CA ALA A 180 -19.60 -11.43 -0.15
C ALA A 180 -18.83 -10.21 -0.66
N LEU A 181 -17.54 -10.12 -0.34
CA LEU A 181 -16.64 -9.12 -0.88
C LEU A 181 -15.76 -9.78 -1.95
N TYR A 182 -15.84 -9.24 -3.17
CA TYR A 182 -14.97 -9.64 -4.26
C TYR A 182 -13.75 -8.73 -4.28
N VAL A 183 -12.57 -9.28 -4.49
CA VAL A 183 -11.28 -8.57 -4.47
C VAL A 183 -10.47 -8.91 -5.71
N ALA A 184 -9.97 -7.90 -6.39
CA ALA A 184 -8.95 -8.03 -7.42
C ALA A 184 -7.59 -8.26 -6.75
N ASP A 185 -7.10 -9.48 -6.78
CA ASP A 185 -5.79 -9.89 -6.24
C ASP A 185 -4.77 -9.78 -7.37
N THR A 186 -4.32 -8.56 -7.61
CA THR A 186 -3.78 -8.05 -8.88
C THR A 186 -2.54 -8.79 -9.34
N GLU A 187 -1.51 -8.89 -8.49
CA GLU A 187 -0.25 -9.55 -8.84
C GLU A 187 -0.35 -11.08 -8.82
N ASN A 188 -1.39 -11.61 -8.17
CA ASN A 188 -1.75 -13.03 -8.31
C ASN A 188 -2.55 -13.33 -9.58
N HIS A 189 -3.00 -12.32 -10.31
CA HIS A 189 -3.89 -12.50 -11.46
C HIS A 189 -5.14 -13.30 -11.11
N LEU A 190 -5.74 -13.01 -9.94
CA LEU A 190 -6.89 -13.72 -9.40
C LEU A 190 -8.03 -12.75 -9.05
N ILE A 191 -9.26 -13.29 -9.04
CA ILE A 191 -10.38 -12.69 -8.31
C ILE A 191 -10.65 -13.56 -7.09
N ARG A 192 -10.63 -12.93 -5.90
CA ARG A 192 -10.89 -13.61 -4.63
C ARG A 192 -12.28 -13.21 -4.12
N ARG A 193 -12.94 -14.14 -3.43
CA ARG A 193 -14.20 -13.91 -2.72
C ARG A 193 -13.96 -14.07 -1.23
N LEU A 194 -14.31 -13.05 -0.46
CA LEU A 194 -14.33 -13.10 0.99
C LEU A 194 -15.76 -13.29 1.46
N ASP A 195 -16.01 -14.32 2.26
CA ASP A 195 -17.23 -14.47 3.03
C ASP A 195 -17.03 -13.73 4.37
N LEU A 196 -17.67 -12.57 4.49
CA LEU A 196 -17.50 -11.68 5.66
C LEU A 196 -18.10 -12.25 6.94
N ARG A 197 -19.10 -13.14 6.82
CA ARG A 197 -19.74 -13.82 7.96
C ARG A 197 -18.92 -15.02 8.42
N ALA A 198 -18.53 -15.89 7.48
CA ALA A 198 -17.71 -17.06 7.77
C ALA A 198 -16.23 -16.70 8.03
N ARG A 199 -15.81 -15.48 7.65
CA ARG A 199 -14.43 -14.98 7.73
C ARG A 199 -13.44 -15.87 6.96
N THR A 200 -13.80 -16.19 5.72
CA THR A 200 -12.99 -17.04 4.83
C THR A 200 -12.74 -16.35 3.49
N VAL A 201 -11.64 -16.72 2.86
CA VAL A 201 -11.24 -16.28 1.51
C VAL A 201 -11.17 -17.49 0.61
N GLU A 202 -11.73 -17.38 -0.59
CA GLU A 202 -11.62 -18.37 -1.64
C GLU A 202 -11.28 -17.74 -2.99
N THR A 203 -10.57 -18.45 -3.83
CA THR A 203 -10.30 -18.05 -5.22
C THR A 203 -11.53 -18.31 -6.07
N LEU A 204 -12.06 -17.26 -6.69
CA LEU A 204 -13.25 -17.31 -7.53
C LEU A 204 -12.88 -17.49 -9.02
N ALA A 205 -11.87 -16.75 -9.50
CA ALA A 205 -11.42 -16.79 -10.89
C ALA A 205 -9.92 -16.54 -11.02
N GLY A 206 -9.36 -16.95 -12.16
CA GLY A 206 -7.94 -16.89 -12.46
C GLY A 206 -7.23 -18.22 -12.17
N THR A 207 -6.14 -18.48 -12.89
CA THR A 207 -5.28 -19.65 -12.67
C THR A 207 -4.05 -19.33 -11.80
N GLY A 208 -3.82 -18.04 -11.50
CA GLY A 208 -2.60 -17.54 -10.86
C GLY A 208 -1.46 -17.27 -11.86
N ARG A 209 -1.70 -17.43 -13.16
CA ARG A 209 -0.74 -17.10 -14.22
C ARG A 209 -1.22 -15.89 -14.99
N GLN A 210 -0.29 -15.02 -15.37
CA GLN A 210 -0.58 -13.88 -16.21
C GLN A 210 -1.08 -14.30 -17.59
N GLY A 211 -2.28 -13.85 -17.95
CA GLY A 211 -2.92 -14.10 -19.25
C GLY A 211 -2.29 -13.27 -20.36
N ARG A 212 -2.12 -13.89 -21.54
CA ARG A 212 -1.60 -13.20 -22.74
C ARG A 212 -2.60 -13.14 -23.88
N ARG A 213 -3.81 -13.65 -23.67
CA ARG A 213 -4.85 -13.72 -24.70
C ARG A 213 -5.96 -12.71 -24.43
N PHE A 214 -6.25 -11.86 -25.40
CA PHE A 214 -7.30 -10.85 -25.34
C PHE A 214 -8.72 -11.38 -25.59
N ASP A 215 -8.83 -12.60 -26.11
CA ASP A 215 -10.08 -13.27 -26.49
C ASP A 215 -10.39 -14.50 -25.62
N ALA A 216 -9.64 -14.69 -24.53
CA ALA A 216 -9.83 -15.84 -23.65
C ALA A 216 -11.22 -15.78 -22.99
N SER A 217 -11.86 -16.93 -22.86
CA SER A 217 -13.14 -17.10 -22.17
C SER A 217 -13.26 -18.49 -21.60
N GLY A 218 -14.07 -18.68 -20.56
CA GLY A 218 -14.25 -19.99 -19.94
C GLY A 218 -14.86 -19.92 -18.56
N GLN A 219 -14.64 -20.95 -17.77
CA GLN A 219 -15.07 -21.03 -16.38
C GLN A 219 -14.00 -20.42 -15.46
N GLY A 220 -14.37 -19.57 -14.54
CA GLY A 220 -13.56 -18.73 -13.68
C GLY A 220 -12.14 -19.18 -13.41
N ARG A 221 -11.94 -20.30 -12.68
CA ARG A 221 -10.61 -20.80 -12.30
C ARG A 221 -9.81 -21.47 -13.44
N ALA A 222 -10.37 -21.59 -14.64
CA ALA A 222 -9.71 -22.18 -15.81
C ALA A 222 -9.21 -21.14 -16.82
N VAL A 223 -9.36 -19.85 -16.52
CA VAL A 223 -8.98 -18.74 -17.40
C VAL A 223 -7.83 -17.96 -16.76
N ASP A 224 -6.75 -17.75 -17.52
CA ASP A 224 -5.66 -16.86 -17.09
C ASP A 224 -6.15 -15.40 -17.16
N LEU A 225 -5.99 -14.64 -16.06
CA LEU A 225 -6.29 -13.21 -15.99
C LEU A 225 -5.01 -12.38 -16.16
N ASN A 226 -5.16 -11.10 -16.51
CA ASN A 226 -4.01 -10.22 -16.66
C ASN A 226 -4.21 -8.93 -15.87
N SER A 227 -3.64 -8.91 -14.66
CA SER A 227 -3.65 -7.76 -13.75
C SER A 227 -5.06 -7.18 -13.56
N PRO A 228 -6.00 -7.94 -12.93
CA PRO A 228 -7.29 -7.38 -12.54
C PRO A 228 -7.04 -6.25 -11.56
N TRP A 229 -7.55 -5.04 -11.85
CA TRP A 229 -7.22 -3.85 -11.07
C TRP A 229 -8.39 -3.30 -10.27
N ASP A 230 -9.61 -3.33 -10.84
CA ASP A 230 -10.80 -2.89 -10.13
C ASP A 230 -12.02 -3.71 -10.50
N LEU A 231 -13.03 -3.65 -9.66
CA LEU A 231 -14.24 -4.45 -9.76
C LEU A 231 -15.50 -3.57 -9.64
N ALA A 232 -16.50 -3.86 -10.45
CA ALA A 232 -17.84 -3.29 -10.29
C ALA A 232 -18.90 -4.38 -10.45
N ARG A 233 -19.94 -4.37 -9.64
CA ARG A 233 -21.02 -5.36 -9.71
C ARG A 233 -22.34 -4.71 -10.13
N VAL A 234 -23.04 -5.36 -11.05
CA VAL A 234 -24.42 -5.04 -11.40
C VAL A 234 -25.20 -6.36 -11.42
N ASP A 235 -26.16 -6.50 -10.55
CA ASP A 235 -26.91 -7.74 -10.35
C ASP A 235 -25.98 -8.94 -10.12
N ARG A 236 -26.00 -9.93 -11.03
CA ARG A 236 -25.13 -11.10 -10.99
C ARG A 236 -23.86 -10.96 -11.86
N ALA A 237 -23.68 -9.84 -12.52
CA ALA A 237 -22.51 -9.58 -13.34
C ALA A 237 -21.42 -8.87 -12.53
N LEU A 238 -20.24 -9.47 -12.45
CA LEU A 238 -19.04 -8.85 -11.91
C LEU A 238 -18.18 -8.38 -13.08
N TYR A 239 -18.02 -7.07 -13.21
CA TYR A 239 -17.15 -6.44 -14.20
C TYR A 239 -15.75 -6.27 -13.61
N VAL A 240 -14.74 -6.53 -14.41
CA VAL A 240 -13.33 -6.52 -14.00
C VAL A 240 -12.55 -5.60 -14.92
N ALA A 241 -11.95 -4.56 -14.37
CA ALA A 241 -10.94 -3.77 -15.07
C ALA A 241 -9.68 -4.61 -15.22
N MET A 242 -9.41 -5.07 -16.42
CA MET A 242 -8.29 -5.93 -16.74
C MET A 242 -7.16 -5.05 -17.32
N ALA A 243 -6.39 -4.40 -16.41
CA ALA A 243 -5.41 -3.38 -16.78
C ALA A 243 -4.37 -3.89 -17.78
N GLY A 244 -3.80 -5.06 -17.53
CA GLY A 244 -2.76 -5.63 -18.39
C GLY A 244 -3.23 -6.13 -19.77
N SER A 245 -4.55 -6.20 -20.00
CA SER A 245 -5.10 -6.51 -21.33
C SER A 245 -5.87 -5.35 -21.96
N HIS A 246 -5.86 -4.15 -21.36
CA HIS A 246 -6.55 -2.97 -21.85
C HIS A 246 -8.05 -3.18 -22.12
N GLN A 247 -8.69 -3.99 -21.26
CA GLN A 247 -10.08 -4.42 -21.44
C GLN A 247 -10.88 -4.34 -20.15
N VAL A 248 -12.21 -4.29 -20.27
CA VAL A 248 -13.11 -4.67 -19.18
C VAL A 248 -13.67 -6.05 -19.49
N TRP A 249 -13.61 -6.94 -18.52
CA TRP A 249 -14.16 -8.30 -18.61
C TRP A 249 -15.42 -8.42 -17.77
N VAL A 250 -16.23 -9.46 -18.01
CA VAL A 250 -17.43 -9.75 -17.23
C VAL A 250 -17.46 -11.21 -16.82
N MET A 251 -17.78 -11.43 -15.54
CA MET A 251 -18.04 -12.74 -14.96
C MET A 251 -19.51 -12.83 -14.54
N ASP A 252 -20.18 -13.89 -14.93
CA ASP A 252 -21.50 -14.25 -14.39
C ASP A 252 -21.29 -15.01 -13.08
N LEU A 253 -21.67 -14.39 -11.96
CA LEU A 253 -21.47 -14.94 -10.61
C LEU A 253 -22.27 -16.21 -10.33
N ALA A 254 -23.34 -16.48 -11.08
CA ALA A 254 -24.15 -17.68 -10.91
C ALA A 254 -23.56 -18.90 -11.64
N THR A 255 -22.93 -18.68 -12.80
CA THR A 255 -22.40 -19.75 -13.64
C THR A 255 -20.88 -19.86 -13.61
N GLY A 256 -20.18 -18.83 -13.17
CA GLY A 256 -18.72 -18.72 -13.22
C GLY A 256 -18.18 -18.42 -14.63
N ALA A 257 -19.04 -18.18 -15.62
CA ALA A 257 -18.62 -17.86 -16.98
C ALA A 257 -17.94 -16.48 -17.04
N LEU A 258 -16.73 -16.44 -17.58
CA LEU A 258 -15.87 -15.25 -17.65
C LEU A 258 -15.44 -15.00 -19.10
N ARG A 259 -15.49 -13.74 -19.55
CA ARG A 259 -15.13 -13.34 -20.92
C ARG A 259 -14.84 -11.85 -21.03
N PRO A 260 -14.16 -11.40 -22.09
CA PRO A 260 -14.08 -9.98 -22.45
C PRO A 260 -15.48 -9.36 -22.63
N PHE A 261 -15.64 -8.12 -22.19
CA PHE A 261 -16.88 -7.35 -22.27
C PHE A 261 -16.73 -6.10 -23.14
N ALA A 262 -15.65 -5.34 -22.96
CA ALA A 262 -15.35 -4.12 -23.73
C ALA A 262 -13.83 -4.00 -23.95
N GLY A 263 -13.47 -3.40 -25.08
CA GLY A 263 -12.08 -3.20 -25.49
C GLY A 263 -11.52 -4.33 -26.34
N THR A 264 -10.73 -3.95 -27.36
CA THR A 264 -10.07 -4.89 -28.28
C THR A 264 -8.77 -5.49 -27.73
N GLY A 265 -8.25 -5.00 -26.60
CA GLY A 265 -6.91 -5.31 -26.10
C GLY A 265 -5.81 -4.44 -26.73
N ARG A 266 -6.16 -3.56 -27.66
CA ARG A 266 -5.22 -2.58 -28.21
C ARG A 266 -5.14 -1.37 -27.28
N GLU A 267 -3.93 -0.95 -26.95
CA GLU A 267 -3.67 0.28 -26.21
C GLU A 267 -3.95 1.50 -27.12
N ALA A 268 -5.11 2.13 -26.95
CA ALA A 268 -5.50 3.31 -27.72
C ALA A 268 -6.75 3.97 -27.11
N LEU A 269 -6.99 5.25 -27.43
CA LEU A 269 -8.28 5.90 -27.24
C LEU A 269 -9.11 5.70 -28.52
N LEU A 270 -10.08 4.79 -28.47
CA LEU A 270 -11.01 4.56 -29.58
C LEU A 270 -12.43 4.36 -29.05
N ASP A 271 -13.33 5.26 -29.44
CA ASP A 271 -14.76 5.18 -29.17
C ASP A 271 -15.47 4.32 -30.22
N GLY A 272 -16.65 3.78 -29.88
CA GLY A 272 -17.49 3.00 -30.82
C GLY A 272 -18.26 1.88 -30.10
N PRO A 273 -18.72 0.85 -30.86
CA PRO A 273 -19.25 -0.35 -30.22
C PRO A 273 -18.24 -0.90 -29.20
N ARG A 274 -18.71 -1.26 -27.99
CA ARG A 274 -17.80 -1.59 -26.88
C ARG A 274 -16.80 -2.71 -27.19
N GLU A 275 -17.17 -3.66 -28.05
CA GLU A 275 -16.30 -4.76 -28.46
C GLU A 275 -15.25 -4.34 -29.51
N MET A 276 -15.42 -3.18 -30.14
CA MET A 276 -14.52 -2.64 -31.17
C MET A 276 -13.76 -1.39 -30.71
N GLY A 277 -14.14 -0.82 -29.59
CA GLY A 277 -13.43 0.28 -28.97
C GLY A 277 -12.09 -0.15 -28.38
N ALA A 278 -11.29 0.82 -27.97
CA ALA A 278 -10.01 0.55 -27.29
C ALA A 278 -9.84 1.45 -26.08
N MET A 279 -9.10 0.94 -25.09
CA MET A 279 -8.73 1.58 -23.83
C MET A 279 -7.23 1.41 -23.59
N ALA A 280 -6.67 2.09 -22.58
CA ALA A 280 -5.29 1.93 -22.17
C ALA A 280 -5.19 1.86 -20.65
N GLN A 281 -5.10 0.66 -20.12
CA GLN A 281 -5.00 0.34 -18.69
C GLN A 281 -6.21 0.82 -17.86
N PRO A 282 -7.43 0.28 -18.09
CA PRO A 282 -8.56 0.57 -17.22
C PRO A 282 -8.22 0.17 -15.79
N SER A 283 -8.23 1.15 -14.87
CA SER A 283 -7.73 0.98 -13.49
C SER A 283 -8.76 1.34 -12.41
N GLY A 284 -9.89 1.93 -12.78
CA GLY A 284 -10.98 2.27 -11.86
C GLY A 284 -12.33 2.03 -12.47
N LEU A 285 -13.28 1.48 -11.69
CA LEU A 285 -14.65 1.22 -12.13
C LEU A 285 -15.66 1.80 -11.15
N ALA A 286 -16.68 2.48 -11.71
CA ALA A 286 -17.91 2.82 -11.00
C ALA A 286 -19.10 2.50 -11.88
N THR A 287 -20.32 2.41 -11.31
CA THR A 287 -21.53 2.08 -12.08
C THR A 287 -22.77 2.73 -11.50
N ASP A 288 -23.72 3.05 -12.38
CA ASP A 288 -25.09 3.46 -12.06
C ASP A 288 -26.11 2.32 -12.33
N GLY A 289 -25.62 1.12 -12.65
CA GLY A 289 -26.44 -0.03 -13.07
C GLY A 289 -26.84 -0.01 -14.54
N ARG A 290 -26.54 1.06 -15.29
CA ARG A 290 -26.83 1.20 -16.74
C ARG A 290 -25.56 1.34 -17.56
N ALA A 291 -24.54 1.91 -16.97
CA ALA A 291 -23.22 2.08 -17.54
C ALA A 291 -22.13 1.79 -16.51
N LEU A 292 -20.94 1.45 -17.00
CA LEU A 292 -19.70 1.52 -16.25
C LEU A 292 -19.00 2.84 -16.58
N TYR A 293 -18.42 3.44 -15.58
CA TYR A 293 -17.51 4.58 -15.70
C TYR A 293 -16.12 4.09 -15.37
N VAL A 294 -15.18 4.37 -16.27
CA VAL A 294 -13.84 3.78 -16.24
C VAL A 294 -12.81 4.89 -16.14
N ALA A 295 -11.95 4.81 -15.12
CA ALA A 295 -10.70 5.55 -15.12
C ALA A 295 -9.70 4.79 -16.01
N ASP A 296 -9.40 5.38 -17.17
CA ASP A 296 -8.54 4.80 -18.21
C ASP A 296 -7.18 5.49 -18.13
N SER A 297 -6.29 4.91 -17.29
CA SER A 297 -5.18 5.65 -16.68
C SER A 297 -4.12 6.10 -17.69
N GLU A 298 -3.68 5.23 -18.60
CA GLU A 298 -2.60 5.55 -19.53
C GLU A 298 -2.98 6.60 -20.60
N ILE A 299 -4.27 6.76 -20.89
CA ILE A 299 -4.75 7.85 -21.73
C ILE A 299 -5.32 9.02 -20.94
N SER A 300 -5.18 9.00 -19.63
CA SER A 300 -5.61 10.10 -18.75
C SER A 300 -7.05 10.55 -19.02
N ALA A 301 -7.97 9.58 -19.15
CA ALA A 301 -9.35 9.80 -19.55
C ALA A 301 -10.36 9.13 -18.60
N ILE A 302 -11.58 9.65 -18.58
CA ILE A 302 -12.73 8.93 -18.02
C ILE A 302 -13.63 8.49 -19.17
N ARG A 303 -13.88 7.17 -19.23
CA ARG A 303 -14.66 6.52 -20.26
C ARG A 303 -15.99 6.02 -19.69
N GLN A 304 -16.98 5.87 -20.56
CA GLN A 304 -18.28 5.27 -20.26
C GLN A 304 -18.51 4.06 -21.14
N ILE A 305 -18.95 2.95 -20.54
CA ILE A 305 -19.34 1.72 -21.24
C ILE A 305 -20.82 1.45 -20.96
N GLU A 306 -21.66 1.52 -21.96
CA GLU A 306 -23.09 1.18 -21.84
C GLU A 306 -23.28 -0.33 -21.64
N LEU A 307 -24.10 -0.73 -20.65
CA LEU A 307 -24.33 -2.15 -20.32
C LEU A 307 -25.37 -2.83 -21.23
N GLY A 308 -26.14 -2.08 -22.00
CA GLY A 308 -27.16 -2.61 -22.89
C GLY A 308 -26.61 -3.57 -23.97
N ALA A 309 -27.51 -4.29 -24.64
CA ALA A 309 -27.13 -5.35 -25.59
C ALA A 309 -26.24 -4.86 -26.76
N ARG A 310 -26.36 -3.63 -27.16
CA ARG A 310 -25.54 -2.96 -28.20
C ARG A 310 -24.86 -1.73 -27.61
N GLY A 311 -24.23 -1.89 -26.48
CA GLY A 311 -23.60 -0.79 -25.76
C GLY A 311 -22.40 -0.19 -26.50
N ALA A 312 -22.16 1.09 -26.24
CA ALA A 312 -21.04 1.83 -26.77
C ALA A 312 -19.98 2.07 -25.66
N LEU A 313 -18.72 2.16 -26.07
CA LEU A 313 -17.63 2.76 -25.34
C LEU A 313 -17.48 4.21 -25.81
N ARG A 314 -17.50 5.17 -24.88
CA ARG A 314 -17.39 6.60 -25.16
C ARG A 314 -16.41 7.27 -24.20
N THR A 315 -15.74 8.31 -24.69
CA THR A 315 -14.91 9.20 -23.87
C THR A 315 -15.78 10.32 -23.31
N LEU A 316 -15.80 10.46 -21.97
CA LEU A 316 -16.46 11.59 -21.30
C LEU A 316 -15.54 12.80 -21.22
N VAL A 317 -14.29 12.59 -20.79
CA VAL A 317 -13.22 13.59 -20.71
C VAL A 317 -11.87 12.95 -21.04
N GLY A 318 -10.95 13.74 -21.57
CA GLY A 318 -9.65 13.30 -22.10
C GLY A 318 -9.57 13.44 -23.61
N LEU A 319 -8.40 13.25 -24.18
CA LEU A 319 -8.19 13.53 -25.62
C LEU A 319 -7.38 12.46 -26.35
N ASP A 320 -6.20 12.06 -25.83
CA ASP A 320 -5.29 11.15 -26.53
C ASP A 320 -4.29 10.53 -25.54
N LEU A 321 -3.56 9.51 -25.99
CA LEU A 321 -2.58 8.74 -25.20
C LEU A 321 -1.44 9.60 -24.61
N PHE A 322 -1.11 10.71 -25.25
CA PHE A 322 -0.02 11.61 -24.84
C PHE A 322 -0.50 13.01 -24.43
N GLU A 323 -1.82 13.20 -24.29
CA GLU A 323 -2.44 14.46 -23.93
C GLU A 323 -2.95 14.42 -22.48
N PHE A 324 -2.08 14.78 -21.55
CA PHE A 324 -2.32 14.80 -20.11
C PHE A 324 -1.94 16.14 -19.48
N GLY A 325 -2.33 16.37 -18.24
CA GLY A 325 -2.04 17.60 -17.50
C GLY A 325 -3.07 17.85 -16.40
N ASP A 326 -3.22 19.08 -15.98
CA ASP A 326 -4.17 19.51 -14.96
C ASP A 326 -5.00 20.70 -15.49
N VAL A 327 -6.05 20.38 -16.26
CA VAL A 327 -6.92 21.40 -16.86
C VAL A 327 -8.38 21.03 -16.60
N ASP A 328 -9.10 21.89 -15.90
CA ASP A 328 -10.54 21.83 -15.73
C ASP A 328 -11.25 22.29 -17.00
N GLY A 329 -12.47 21.80 -17.25
CA GLY A 329 -13.22 22.19 -18.45
C GLY A 329 -14.32 21.20 -18.84
N ALA A 330 -14.50 20.96 -20.13
CA ALA A 330 -15.50 20.05 -20.67
C ALA A 330 -14.95 19.18 -21.80
N GLY A 331 -15.33 17.90 -21.79
CA GLY A 331 -15.00 16.94 -22.84
C GLY A 331 -13.49 16.85 -23.12
N SER A 332 -13.10 17.01 -24.37
CA SER A 332 -11.72 16.97 -24.82
C SER A 332 -10.84 18.17 -24.39
N GLN A 333 -11.39 19.16 -23.73
CA GLN A 333 -10.62 20.27 -23.14
C GLN A 333 -10.00 19.88 -21.80
N VAL A 334 -10.59 18.92 -21.09
CA VAL A 334 -10.11 18.44 -19.80
C VAL A 334 -8.78 17.72 -19.97
N ARG A 335 -7.85 17.98 -19.04
CA ARG A 335 -6.63 17.18 -18.88
C ARG A 335 -6.59 16.63 -17.49
N LEU A 336 -6.48 15.32 -17.42
CA LEU A 336 -6.16 14.55 -16.22
C LEU A 336 -4.72 14.03 -16.34
N GLN A 337 -4.20 13.45 -15.29
CA GLN A 337 -2.89 12.80 -15.33
C GLN A 337 -2.93 11.48 -14.57
N HIS A 338 -3.01 10.39 -15.33
CA HIS A 338 -2.98 9.00 -14.83
C HIS A 338 -4.02 8.74 -13.72
N PRO A 339 -5.32 9.01 -13.93
CA PRO A 339 -6.37 8.77 -12.93
C PRO A 339 -6.52 7.28 -12.67
N LEU A 340 -6.47 6.86 -11.39
CA LEU A 340 -6.58 5.45 -11.01
C LEU A 340 -7.93 5.10 -10.37
N GLY A 341 -8.65 6.06 -9.81
CA GLY A 341 -9.88 5.81 -9.08
C GLY A 341 -11.05 6.63 -9.59
N VAL A 342 -12.25 6.04 -9.59
CA VAL A 342 -13.51 6.71 -9.89
C VAL A 342 -14.61 6.17 -8.99
N ALA A 343 -15.44 7.06 -8.44
CA ALA A 343 -16.63 6.71 -7.67
C ALA A 343 -17.85 7.51 -8.15
N LEU A 344 -19.03 6.92 -8.07
CA LEU A 344 -20.29 7.59 -8.41
C LEU A 344 -21.09 7.86 -7.14
N ALA A 345 -21.45 9.10 -6.91
CA ALA A 345 -22.36 9.49 -5.84
C ALA A 345 -23.19 10.70 -6.23
N GLY A 346 -24.48 10.71 -5.91
CA GLY A 346 -25.37 11.82 -6.20
C GLY A 346 -25.44 12.23 -7.68
N GLY A 347 -25.24 11.26 -8.60
CA GLY A 347 -25.24 11.50 -10.06
C GLY A 347 -23.96 12.18 -10.56
N ARG A 348 -22.91 12.29 -9.76
CA ARG A 348 -21.59 12.83 -10.12
C ARG A 348 -20.51 11.78 -9.96
N LEU A 349 -19.52 11.85 -10.84
CA LEU A 349 -18.31 11.04 -10.71
C LEU A 349 -17.25 11.84 -9.96
N TYR A 350 -16.61 11.18 -9.01
CA TYR A 350 -15.45 11.69 -8.30
C TYR A 350 -14.23 10.90 -8.74
N VAL A 351 -13.17 11.59 -9.13
CA VAL A 351 -11.99 11.02 -9.77
C VAL A 351 -10.78 11.28 -8.91
N ALA A 352 -10.07 10.22 -8.56
CA ALA A 352 -8.71 10.32 -8.03
C ALA A 352 -7.78 10.58 -9.22
N ASP A 353 -7.43 11.86 -9.42
CA ASP A 353 -6.53 12.33 -10.49
C ASP A 353 -5.08 12.21 -9.98
N THR A 354 -4.58 10.99 -10.03
CA THR A 354 -3.48 10.44 -9.22
C THR A 354 -2.20 11.26 -9.35
N TYR A 355 -1.70 11.46 -10.57
CA TYR A 355 -0.44 12.19 -10.78
C TYR A 355 -0.60 13.72 -10.75
N ASN A 356 -1.82 14.22 -10.64
CA ASN A 356 -2.10 15.61 -10.30
C ASN A 356 -2.30 15.83 -8.80
N HIS A 357 -2.22 14.77 -7.97
CA HIS A 357 -2.42 14.84 -6.51
C HIS A 357 -3.73 15.53 -6.12
N LYS A 358 -4.81 15.22 -6.86
CA LYS A 358 -6.11 15.88 -6.72
C LYS A 358 -7.28 14.91 -6.69
N VAL A 359 -8.37 15.38 -6.14
CA VAL A 359 -9.70 14.82 -6.35
C VAL A 359 -10.48 15.77 -7.24
N LYS A 360 -11.02 15.25 -8.34
CA LYS A 360 -11.87 16.02 -9.28
C LYS A 360 -13.31 15.54 -9.24
N VAL A 361 -14.24 16.39 -9.65
CA VAL A 361 -15.66 16.09 -9.81
C VAL A 361 -16.07 16.26 -11.27
N LEU A 362 -16.70 15.24 -11.81
CA LEU A 362 -17.15 15.17 -13.20
C LEU A 362 -18.67 15.00 -13.25
N ASP A 363 -19.37 15.83 -14.01
CA ASP A 363 -20.77 15.66 -14.40
C ASP A 363 -20.83 14.75 -15.63
N PRO A 364 -21.29 13.50 -15.54
CA PRO A 364 -21.23 12.56 -16.65
C PRO A 364 -22.19 12.89 -17.79
N GLU A 365 -23.25 13.68 -17.55
CA GLU A 365 -24.21 14.10 -18.58
C GLU A 365 -23.67 15.27 -19.41
N LYS A 366 -22.96 16.22 -18.73
CA LYS A 366 -22.41 17.42 -19.39
C LYS A 366 -20.98 17.24 -19.85
N GLY A 367 -20.28 16.23 -19.33
CA GLY A 367 -18.84 16.04 -19.53
C GLY A 367 -17.99 17.16 -18.93
N THR A 368 -18.51 17.90 -17.93
CA THR A 368 -17.74 18.96 -17.26
C THR A 368 -16.99 18.40 -16.08
N CYS A 369 -15.70 18.71 -15.96
CA CYS A 369 -14.81 18.25 -14.91
C CYS A 369 -14.12 19.45 -14.26
N THR A 370 -14.12 19.48 -12.91
CA THR A 370 -13.48 20.53 -12.11
C THR A 370 -12.76 19.95 -10.91
N THR A 371 -11.75 20.64 -10.42
CA THR A 371 -11.05 20.29 -9.18
C THR A 371 -11.99 20.45 -8.00
N LEU A 372 -12.12 19.41 -7.17
CA LEU A 372 -12.84 19.42 -5.91
C LEU A 372 -11.92 19.73 -4.75
N ALA A 373 -10.75 19.05 -4.66
CA ALA A 373 -9.79 19.24 -3.58
C ALA A 373 -8.37 18.87 -4.04
N GLY A 374 -7.38 19.46 -3.37
CA GLY A 374 -5.96 19.21 -3.58
C GLY A 374 -5.23 20.36 -4.26
N THR A 375 -4.06 20.72 -3.72
CA THR A 375 -3.21 21.80 -4.25
C THR A 375 -2.57 21.48 -5.60
N GLY A 376 -2.50 20.19 -5.95
CA GLY A 376 -1.75 19.71 -7.14
C GLY A 376 -0.26 19.55 -6.88
N ARG A 377 0.17 19.66 -5.62
CA ARG A 377 1.53 19.33 -5.19
C ARG A 377 1.46 18.15 -4.24
N PRO A 378 2.43 17.21 -4.29
CA PRO A 378 2.48 16.12 -3.33
C PRO A 378 2.62 16.66 -1.90
N GLY A 379 1.85 16.11 -0.96
CA GLY A 379 1.86 16.52 0.44
C GLY A 379 0.81 15.77 1.25
N PHE A 380 0.71 16.07 2.57
CA PHE A 380 -0.16 15.37 3.52
C PHE A 380 -0.95 16.33 4.42
N GLU A 381 -1.25 17.53 3.95
CA GLU A 381 -2.00 18.52 4.72
C GLU A 381 -3.50 18.27 4.65
N ASP A 382 -4.17 18.33 5.80
CA ASP A 382 -5.62 18.47 5.94
C ASP A 382 -6.03 19.94 5.75
N GLY A 383 -7.29 20.21 5.39
CA GLY A 383 -7.78 21.58 5.27
C GLY A 383 -8.84 21.79 4.19
N GLY A 384 -9.04 23.03 3.80
CA GLY A 384 -9.99 23.41 2.75
C GLY A 384 -9.57 22.92 1.36
N ALA A 385 -10.48 22.98 0.40
CA ALA A 385 -10.32 22.47 -0.96
C ALA A 385 -8.99 22.83 -1.67
N GLY A 386 -8.53 24.08 -1.49
CA GLY A 386 -7.30 24.61 -2.09
C GLY A 386 -6.08 24.59 -1.18
N GLU A 387 -6.21 24.09 0.05
CA GLU A 387 -5.16 24.02 1.06
C GLU A 387 -4.67 22.59 1.29
N ALA A 388 -5.61 21.64 1.25
CA ALA A 388 -5.29 20.22 1.42
C ALA A 388 -4.38 19.70 0.31
N SER A 389 -3.54 18.74 0.66
CA SER A 389 -2.66 18.06 -0.30
C SER A 389 -2.79 16.55 -0.18
N PHE A 390 -2.54 15.88 -1.30
CA PHE A 390 -2.50 14.42 -1.43
C PHE A 390 -1.16 13.99 -2.03
N CYS A 391 -0.83 12.71 -1.96
CA CYS A 391 0.31 12.15 -2.66
C CYS A 391 -0.12 10.88 -3.42
N GLU A 392 -0.34 11.02 -4.73
CA GLU A 392 -0.80 9.96 -5.64
C GLU A 392 -2.05 9.23 -5.11
N PRO A 393 -3.20 9.91 -4.94
CA PRO A 393 -4.44 9.25 -4.55
C PRO A 393 -4.83 8.19 -5.58
N GLY A 394 -4.94 6.90 -5.17
CA GLY A 394 -5.13 5.76 -6.09
C GLY A 394 -6.56 5.24 -6.14
N GLY A 395 -7.33 5.39 -5.07
CA GLY A 395 -8.69 4.88 -4.96
C GLY A 395 -9.65 5.87 -4.33
N ILE A 396 -10.92 5.75 -4.65
CA ILE A 396 -11.98 6.61 -4.10
C ILE A 396 -13.28 5.82 -3.95
N GLY A 397 -13.93 5.95 -2.81
CA GLY A 397 -15.25 5.38 -2.51
C GLY A 397 -16.16 6.46 -1.92
N ALA A 398 -17.47 6.25 -1.95
CA ALA A 398 -18.44 7.21 -1.42
C ALA A 398 -19.50 6.53 -0.56
N ALA A 399 -19.72 7.05 0.64
CA ALA A 399 -20.80 6.63 1.55
C ALA A 399 -21.09 7.72 2.57
N GLY A 400 -22.31 7.77 3.14
CA GLY A 400 -22.68 8.69 4.20
C GLY A 400 -22.53 10.17 3.83
N GLY A 401 -22.63 10.51 2.53
CA GLY A 401 -22.40 11.86 2.04
C GLY A 401 -20.95 12.33 2.06
N ARG A 402 -19.98 11.43 2.22
CA ARG A 402 -18.53 11.66 2.24
C ARG A 402 -17.84 10.84 1.15
N LEU A 403 -16.66 11.27 0.76
CA LEU A 403 -15.75 10.51 -0.08
C LEU A 403 -14.59 10.01 0.78
N TYR A 404 -14.20 8.77 0.55
CA TYR A 404 -13.04 8.14 1.17
C TYR A 404 -12.00 7.95 0.08
N VAL A 405 -10.81 8.48 0.27
CA VAL A 405 -9.73 8.50 -0.72
C VAL A 405 -8.54 7.72 -0.17
N ALA A 406 -8.12 6.71 -0.90
CA ALA A 406 -6.85 6.04 -0.64
C ALA A 406 -5.71 6.96 -1.10
N ASP A 407 -5.09 7.65 -0.17
CA ASP A 407 -3.96 8.57 -0.39
C ASP A 407 -2.67 7.73 -0.34
N THR A 408 -2.39 7.08 -1.48
CA THR A 408 -1.54 5.89 -1.58
C THR A 408 -0.13 6.11 -1.06
N ASN A 409 0.56 7.15 -1.55
CA ASN A 409 1.95 7.41 -1.12
C ASN A 409 2.04 8.08 0.25
N ASN A 410 0.91 8.51 0.82
CA ASN A 410 0.81 8.97 2.22
C ASN A 410 0.41 7.86 3.18
N HIS A 411 0.21 6.62 2.70
CA HIS A 411 -0.17 5.47 3.52
C HIS A 411 -1.42 5.72 4.37
N ALA A 412 -2.38 6.47 3.85
CA ALA A 412 -3.53 6.96 4.62
C ALA A 412 -4.84 6.87 3.84
N ILE A 413 -5.95 6.93 4.58
CA ILE A 413 -7.26 7.20 4.01
C ILE A 413 -7.66 8.63 4.38
N ARG A 414 -8.06 9.40 3.37
CA ARG A 414 -8.55 10.77 3.56
C ARG A 414 -10.05 10.83 3.33
N VAL A 415 -10.74 11.64 4.11
CA VAL A 415 -12.17 11.89 3.97
C VAL A 415 -12.36 13.27 3.38
N VAL A 416 -13.12 13.35 2.28
CA VAL A 416 -13.40 14.59 1.57
C VAL A 416 -14.90 14.88 1.62
N ASP A 417 -15.28 16.10 2.02
CA ASP A 417 -16.66 16.57 1.88
C ASP A 417 -16.92 16.94 0.40
N PRO A 418 -17.85 16.26 -0.29
CA PRO A 418 -18.11 16.50 -1.71
C PRO A 418 -18.75 17.86 -2.01
N LYS A 419 -19.20 18.61 -0.99
CA LYS A 419 -19.83 19.92 -1.14
C LYS A 419 -18.83 21.07 -0.95
N THR A 420 -17.92 20.92 0.00
CA THR A 420 -16.96 21.98 0.37
C THR A 420 -15.57 21.72 -0.14
N GLY A 421 -15.23 20.46 -0.41
CA GLY A 421 -13.87 20.02 -0.72
C GLY A 421 -12.95 19.99 0.51
N GLU A 422 -13.49 20.14 1.72
CA GLU A 422 -12.72 19.98 2.96
C GLU A 422 -12.18 18.56 3.09
N VAL A 423 -10.93 18.43 3.48
CA VAL A 423 -10.21 17.15 3.60
C VAL A 423 -9.72 16.96 5.03
N VAL A 424 -9.98 15.77 5.57
CA VAL A 424 -9.44 15.34 6.87
C VAL A 424 -8.90 13.93 6.77
N THR A 425 -7.88 13.60 7.55
CA THR A 425 -7.31 12.26 7.61
C THR A 425 -8.17 11.34 8.48
N LEU A 426 -8.59 10.18 7.93
CA LEU A 426 -9.31 9.15 8.68
C LEU A 426 -8.35 8.39 9.59
N ARG A 427 -8.60 8.43 10.89
CA ARG A 427 -7.83 7.64 11.86
C ARG A 427 -8.37 6.22 11.92
N LEU A 428 -7.53 5.24 11.68
CA LEU A 428 -7.89 3.82 11.79
C LEU A 428 -7.58 3.31 13.19
N HIS A 429 -8.62 3.18 14.02
CA HIS A 429 -8.51 2.72 15.39
C HIS A 429 -8.46 1.19 15.44
N GLY A 430 -7.46 0.64 16.14
CA GLY A 430 -7.29 -0.81 16.29
C GLY A 430 -6.57 -1.49 15.12
N LEU A 431 -6.07 -0.74 14.13
CA LEU A 431 -5.21 -1.30 13.10
C LEU A 431 -3.78 -1.41 13.64
N MET A 432 -3.30 -2.65 13.69
CA MET A 432 -1.91 -2.92 14.05
C MET A 432 -0.99 -2.72 12.85
N VAL A 433 0.18 -2.11 13.09
CA VAL A 433 1.26 -2.08 12.10
C VAL A 433 1.78 -3.50 11.92
N PRO A 434 1.83 -4.08 10.72
CA PRO A 434 2.34 -5.44 10.51
C PRO A 434 3.78 -5.55 11.00
N GLY A 435 4.11 -6.63 11.71
CA GLY A 435 5.41 -6.81 12.35
C GLY A 435 5.61 -6.02 13.64
N VAL A 436 4.71 -5.10 13.99
CA VAL A 436 4.68 -4.40 15.27
C VAL A 436 3.54 -4.99 16.11
N GLY A 437 3.74 -6.18 16.54
CA GLY A 437 3.10 -6.93 17.62
C GLY A 437 1.61 -7.01 17.76
N ALA A 438 1.12 -8.22 17.69
CA ALA A 438 0.28 -8.91 18.67
C ALA A 438 0.86 -10.32 18.88
N ALA A 439 2.15 -10.42 18.97
CA ALA A 439 2.81 -11.60 19.53
C ALA A 439 3.64 -11.17 20.72
N PRO A 440 3.61 -11.88 21.85
CA PRO A 440 4.58 -11.69 22.89
C PRO A 440 5.95 -12.15 22.35
N GLY A 441 6.82 -11.19 22.08
CA GLY A 441 8.21 -11.44 21.71
C GLY A 441 8.63 -10.72 20.43
N ALA A 442 9.49 -9.73 20.62
CA ALA A 442 10.41 -9.11 19.67
C ALA A 442 9.83 -8.56 18.35
N VAL A 443 10.11 -7.32 18.13
CA VAL A 443 10.19 -6.68 16.81
C VAL A 443 11.45 -7.26 16.13
N ASP A 444 11.32 -8.42 15.49
CA ASP A 444 12.46 -9.21 14.96
C ASP A 444 13.25 -8.50 13.84
N TRP A 445 12.70 -7.42 13.26
CA TRP A 445 13.34 -6.66 12.18
C TRP A 445 14.15 -5.45 12.66
N MET A 446 13.91 -4.99 13.90
CA MET A 446 14.67 -3.92 14.53
C MET A 446 15.16 -4.46 15.87
N PRO A 447 16.44 -4.86 16.00
CA PRO A 447 16.95 -5.33 17.26
C PRO A 447 16.71 -4.25 18.31
N ALA A 448 16.09 -4.64 19.43
CA ALA A 448 15.94 -3.74 20.56
C ALA A 448 17.33 -3.32 21.02
N GLU A 449 17.51 -2.05 21.31
CA GLU A 449 18.73 -1.58 21.94
C GLU A 449 18.83 -2.22 23.33
N GLU A 450 19.79 -3.13 23.50
CA GLU A 450 19.99 -3.83 24.76
C GLU A 450 20.70 -2.92 25.77
N VAL A 451 20.03 -2.66 26.88
CA VAL A 451 20.55 -1.85 27.97
C VAL A 451 20.81 -2.76 29.18
N GLU A 452 22.07 -2.94 29.53
CA GLU A 452 22.43 -3.63 30.76
C GLU A 452 22.02 -2.77 31.97
N ALA A 453 21.21 -3.34 32.86
CA ALA A 453 20.86 -2.71 34.12
C ALA A 453 21.65 -3.34 35.27
N PRO A 454 22.10 -2.55 36.27
CA PRO A 454 22.75 -3.09 37.47
C PRO A 454 21.76 -3.96 38.25
N GLU A 455 22.31 -4.89 39.08
CA GLU A 455 21.47 -5.70 39.98
C GLU A 455 20.65 -4.80 40.89
N ALA A 456 19.34 -4.94 40.84
CA ALA A 456 18.42 -4.17 41.67
C ALA A 456 18.07 -4.96 42.96
N LEU A 457 18.22 -4.30 44.10
CA LEU A 457 17.79 -4.84 45.38
C LEU A 457 16.36 -4.45 45.66
N VAL A 458 15.47 -5.42 45.82
CA VAL A 458 14.05 -5.25 46.05
C VAL A 458 13.66 -5.59 47.47
N ALA A 459 12.74 -4.82 48.06
CA ALA A 459 12.25 -5.10 49.41
C ALA A 459 11.45 -6.43 49.40
N PRO A 460 11.75 -7.37 50.34
CA PRO A 460 11.07 -8.65 50.40
C PRO A 460 9.62 -8.47 50.88
N ASP A 461 8.70 -9.27 50.33
CA ASP A 461 7.27 -9.33 50.66
C ASP A 461 6.51 -7.98 50.60
N ALA A 462 7.12 -6.97 49.95
CA ALA A 462 6.59 -5.60 49.86
C ALA A 462 6.06 -5.29 48.46
N GLU A 463 5.10 -4.39 48.38
CA GLU A 463 4.66 -3.77 47.10
C GLU A 463 5.71 -2.80 46.60
N GLY A 464 5.93 -2.83 45.29
CA GLY A 464 6.90 -1.98 44.60
C GLY A 464 6.40 -1.60 43.20
N ALA A 465 7.21 -0.80 42.51
CA ALA A 465 6.92 -0.42 41.13
C ALA A 465 8.17 -0.43 40.25
N LEU A 466 8.00 -0.92 39.03
CA LEU A 466 8.93 -0.71 37.93
C LEU A 466 8.61 0.65 37.30
N ALA A 467 9.57 1.57 37.31
CA ALA A 467 9.40 2.92 36.76
C ALA A 467 10.23 3.08 35.49
N ILE A 468 9.57 3.25 34.35
CA ILE A 468 10.18 3.43 33.03
C ILE A 468 10.19 4.91 32.68
N ALA A 469 11.37 5.48 32.48
CA ALA A 469 11.59 6.89 32.14
C ALA A 469 12.31 7.01 30.79
N LEU A 470 11.99 8.04 30.03
CA LEU A 470 12.65 8.37 28.77
C LEU A 470 13.25 9.78 28.85
N ASP A 471 14.53 9.89 28.52
CA ASP A 471 15.24 11.17 28.38
C ASP A 471 15.37 11.49 26.89
N LEU A 472 14.31 12.06 26.31
CA LEU A 472 14.26 12.37 24.87
C LEU A 472 15.22 13.53 24.52
N PRO A 473 15.77 13.55 23.28
CA PRO A 473 16.54 14.68 22.80
C PRO A 473 15.74 15.99 22.88
N ALA A 474 16.42 17.11 23.06
CA ALA A 474 15.78 18.41 23.13
C ALA A 474 14.90 18.68 21.89
N GLY A 475 13.69 19.20 22.09
CA GLY A 475 12.73 19.46 21.02
C GLY A 475 12.02 18.22 20.48
N HIS A 476 12.02 17.09 21.24
CA HIS A 476 11.27 15.89 20.90
C HIS A 476 10.29 15.52 22.01
N HIS A 477 9.21 14.86 21.64
CA HIS A 477 8.18 14.35 22.55
C HIS A 477 7.76 12.93 22.12
N VAL A 478 7.24 12.15 23.06
CA VAL A 478 6.60 10.85 22.74
C VAL A 478 5.36 11.14 21.92
N ASN A 479 5.22 10.44 20.79
CA ASN A 479 4.06 10.62 19.91
C ASN A 479 2.78 10.19 20.65
N PRO A 480 1.83 11.13 20.91
CA PRO A 480 0.62 10.82 21.65
C PRO A 480 -0.36 9.94 20.85
N GLU A 481 -0.18 9.82 19.55
CA GLU A 481 -1.05 9.06 18.66
C GLU A 481 -0.53 7.64 18.42
N ALA A 482 0.76 7.39 18.68
CA ALA A 482 1.37 6.08 18.51
C ALA A 482 1.29 5.23 19.79
N PRO A 483 1.24 3.89 19.68
CA PRO A 483 1.22 3.02 20.84
C PRO A 483 2.57 3.07 21.58
N PHE A 484 2.50 3.20 22.89
CA PHE A 484 3.61 2.95 23.82
C PHE A 484 3.40 1.54 24.38
N THR A 485 4.24 0.58 24.01
CA THR A 485 4.09 -0.81 24.43
C THR A 485 5.14 -1.19 25.46
N VAL A 486 4.73 -1.92 26.47
CA VAL A 486 5.63 -2.50 27.49
C VAL A 486 5.30 -3.98 27.63
N GLN A 487 6.34 -4.81 27.64
CA GLN A 487 6.27 -6.22 27.95
C GLN A 487 7.26 -6.54 29.05
N VAL A 488 6.83 -7.32 30.05
CA VAL A 488 7.65 -7.71 31.19
C VAL A 488 7.66 -9.23 31.31
N GLU A 489 8.84 -9.82 31.22
CA GLU A 489 9.06 -11.24 31.51
C GLU A 489 9.77 -11.37 32.86
N VAL A 490 9.32 -12.34 33.67
CA VAL A 490 9.84 -12.58 34.99
C VAL A 490 10.44 -13.97 35.04
N GLU A 491 11.71 -14.05 35.36
CA GLU A 491 12.39 -15.30 35.66
C GLU A 491 12.78 -15.36 37.15
N GLY A 492 12.49 -16.50 37.81
CA GLY A 492 12.80 -16.71 39.24
C GLY A 492 11.75 -16.08 40.17
N ASP A 493 12.08 -16.04 41.49
CA ASP A 493 11.12 -15.75 42.56
C ASP A 493 11.41 -14.40 43.27
N ALA A 494 12.23 -13.53 42.67
CA ALA A 494 12.58 -12.26 43.32
C ALA A 494 11.44 -11.22 43.28
N VAL A 495 10.61 -11.26 42.26
CA VAL A 495 9.41 -10.41 42.14
C VAL A 495 8.26 -11.20 41.49
N ASP A 496 7.05 -10.78 41.78
CA ASP A 496 5.83 -11.21 41.08
C ASP A 496 5.20 -9.98 40.46
N VAL A 497 4.96 -10.06 39.12
CA VAL A 497 4.23 -9.07 38.34
C VAL A 497 2.93 -9.72 37.90
N ALA A 498 1.81 -9.10 38.23
CA ALA A 498 0.50 -9.63 37.85
C ALA A 498 0.39 -9.79 36.31
N GLU A 499 -0.24 -10.85 35.84
CA GLU A 499 -0.35 -11.16 34.40
C GLU A 499 -0.94 -10.00 33.61
N ALA A 500 -1.91 -9.28 34.18
CA ALA A 500 -2.51 -8.09 33.57
C ALA A 500 -1.53 -6.89 33.42
N ASP A 501 -0.45 -6.87 34.19
CA ASP A 501 0.58 -5.80 34.16
C ASP A 501 1.84 -6.23 33.39
N ARG A 502 1.92 -7.48 32.95
CA ARG A 502 3.07 -7.99 32.16
C ARG A 502 3.06 -7.50 30.73
N GLN A 503 1.90 -7.12 30.22
CA GLN A 503 1.76 -6.53 28.88
C GLN A 503 0.86 -5.31 28.97
N ARG A 504 1.39 -4.16 28.54
CA ARG A 504 0.64 -2.90 28.55
C ARG A 504 0.82 -2.14 27.26
N VAL A 505 -0.30 -1.68 26.71
CA VAL A 505 -0.32 -0.75 25.59
C VAL A 505 -1.00 0.53 26.09
N ALA A 506 -0.32 1.66 25.97
CA ALA A 506 -0.83 2.96 26.38
C ALA A 506 -0.67 3.97 25.24
N LYS A 507 -1.54 4.96 25.18
CA LYS A 507 -1.35 6.15 24.32
C LYS A 507 -0.88 7.28 25.24
N ALA A 508 0.20 7.96 24.85
CA ALA A 508 0.80 9.07 25.60
C ALA A 508 0.86 8.83 27.13
N PRO A 509 1.52 7.76 27.60
CA PRO A 509 1.55 7.50 29.04
C PRO A 509 2.26 8.63 29.78
N ALA A 510 1.77 8.96 30.99
CA ALA A 510 2.54 9.82 31.87
C ALA A 510 3.87 9.12 32.22
N LEU A 511 5.00 9.78 31.95
CA LEU A 511 6.32 9.28 32.28
C LEU A 511 6.82 9.88 33.60
N PRO A 512 7.51 9.10 34.46
CA PRO A 512 7.80 7.68 34.29
C PRO A 512 6.55 6.81 34.36
N LEU A 513 6.42 5.85 33.40
CA LEU A 513 5.37 4.85 33.45
C LEU A 513 5.65 3.88 34.60
N ARG A 514 4.65 3.62 35.47
CA ARG A 514 4.78 2.76 36.63
C ARG A 514 3.98 1.48 36.46
N LEU A 515 4.64 0.32 36.63
CA LEU A 515 4.02 -0.99 36.63
C LEU A 515 4.19 -1.60 38.03
N PRO A 516 3.13 -2.03 38.72
CA PRO A 516 3.23 -2.59 40.05
C PRO A 516 3.87 -3.98 40.02
N PHE A 517 4.65 -4.29 41.04
CA PHE A 517 5.12 -5.64 41.34
C PHE A 517 5.06 -5.91 42.83
N ARG A 518 5.15 -7.18 43.25
CA ARG A 518 5.35 -7.59 44.62
C ARG A 518 6.69 -8.28 44.77
N GLY A 519 7.49 -7.85 45.73
CA GLY A 519 8.74 -8.51 46.07
C GLY A 519 8.49 -9.93 46.62
N GLY A 520 9.34 -10.88 46.22
CA GLY A 520 9.31 -12.23 46.71
C GLY A 520 9.95 -12.34 48.12
N PRO A 521 10.01 -13.55 48.72
CA PRO A 521 10.64 -13.78 50.02
C PRO A 521 12.10 -13.32 50.03
N ALA A 522 12.63 -12.99 51.22
CA ALA A 522 14.01 -12.53 51.38
C ALA A 522 15.04 -13.54 50.85
N GLY A 523 16.11 -13.05 50.20
CA GLY A 523 17.21 -13.85 49.68
C GLY A 523 16.96 -14.51 48.33
N ARG A 524 15.82 -14.23 47.68
CA ARG A 524 15.51 -14.73 46.34
C ARG A 524 16.24 -13.95 45.27
N ARG A 525 16.52 -14.62 44.16
CA ARG A 525 17.07 -14.02 42.94
C ARG A 525 16.16 -14.23 41.77
N GLY A 526 16.24 -13.34 40.82
CA GLY A 526 15.48 -13.42 39.58
C GLY A 526 16.02 -12.46 38.53
N ARG A 527 15.34 -12.37 37.42
CA ARG A 527 15.59 -11.43 36.32
C ARG A 527 14.28 -10.87 35.83
N LEU A 528 14.24 -9.59 35.55
CA LEU A 528 13.20 -8.97 34.72
C LEU A 528 13.79 -8.68 33.35
N THR A 529 13.12 -9.15 32.32
CA THR A 529 13.33 -8.66 30.95
C THR A 529 12.18 -7.70 30.64
N VAL A 530 12.52 -6.46 30.29
CA VAL A 530 11.55 -5.40 30.05
C VAL A 530 11.77 -4.87 28.64
N ASP A 531 10.81 -5.16 27.76
CA ASP A 531 10.78 -4.65 26.39
C ASP A 531 9.86 -3.46 26.32
N VAL A 532 10.35 -2.35 25.77
CA VAL A 532 9.57 -1.13 25.56
C VAL A 532 9.74 -0.69 24.12
N THR A 533 8.63 -0.44 23.44
CA THR A 533 8.65 0.22 22.12
C THR A 533 7.84 1.51 22.21
N PHE A 534 8.45 2.60 21.78
CA PHE A 534 7.83 3.92 21.77
C PHE A 534 8.19 4.68 20.51
N TYR A 535 7.37 5.68 20.21
CA TYR A 535 7.55 6.58 19.08
C TYR A 535 7.81 7.97 19.61
N TYR A 536 8.78 8.68 19.04
CA TYR A 536 9.05 10.07 19.42
C TYR A 536 9.24 10.93 18.18
N CYS A 537 8.74 12.15 18.24
CA CYS A 537 8.66 13.08 17.14
C CYS A 537 9.24 14.42 17.55
N ARG A 538 9.62 15.25 16.57
CA ARG A 538 10.03 16.62 16.81
C ARG A 538 8.82 17.48 17.19
N GLU A 539 9.00 18.41 18.14
CA GLU A 539 7.96 19.34 18.59
C GLU A 539 7.52 20.32 17.49
N ASP A 540 8.39 20.60 16.51
CA ASP A 540 8.10 21.48 15.39
C ASP A 540 7.23 20.83 14.30
N GLY A 541 6.85 19.55 14.46
CA GLY A 541 6.03 18.79 13.52
C GLY A 541 6.72 18.50 12.18
N ARG A 542 8.02 18.78 12.06
CA ARG A 542 8.80 18.54 10.85
C ARG A 542 9.58 17.22 10.95
N GLY A 543 9.53 16.42 9.92
CA GLY A 543 10.26 15.16 9.84
C GLY A 543 9.44 13.95 10.31
N LEU A 544 10.04 12.76 10.17
CA LEU A 544 9.42 11.49 10.55
C LEU A 544 9.46 11.30 12.07
N CYS A 545 8.43 10.67 12.63
CA CYS A 545 8.50 10.11 13.98
C CYS A 545 9.39 8.88 13.97
N LEU A 546 10.29 8.80 14.91
CA LEU A 546 11.19 7.66 15.05
C LEU A 546 10.57 6.62 15.97
N ILE A 547 10.78 5.34 15.65
CA ILE A 547 10.43 4.21 16.50
C ILE A 547 11.67 3.74 17.24
N GLN A 548 11.55 3.49 18.53
CA GLN A 548 12.66 3.03 19.37
C GLN A 548 12.23 1.83 20.20
N PRO A 549 12.66 0.63 19.85
CA PRO A 549 12.58 -0.53 20.73
C PRO A 549 13.80 -0.57 21.68
N VAL A 550 13.54 -0.85 22.94
CA VAL A 550 14.57 -0.95 24.01
C VAL A 550 14.30 -2.17 24.86
N ARG A 551 15.33 -2.93 25.17
CA ARG A 551 15.29 -4.08 26.07
C ARG A 551 16.21 -3.88 27.26
N TRP A 552 15.68 -3.99 28.48
CA TRP A 552 16.49 -4.09 29.70
C TRP A 552 16.47 -5.52 30.22
N ALA A 553 17.65 -5.99 30.59
CA ALA A 553 17.83 -7.21 31.38
C ALA A 553 18.26 -6.81 32.79
N VAL A 554 17.37 -6.93 33.77
CA VAL A 554 17.55 -6.45 35.14
C VAL A 554 17.74 -7.63 36.08
N PRO A 555 18.95 -7.94 36.55
CA PRO A 555 19.13 -8.91 37.63
C PRO A 555 18.51 -8.38 38.92
N LEU A 556 17.79 -9.25 39.64
CA LEU A 556 17.08 -8.89 40.87
C LEU A 556 17.53 -9.75 42.04
N LYS A 557 17.53 -9.13 43.22
CA LYS A 557 17.73 -9.82 44.48
C LYS A 557 16.84 -9.21 45.57
N THR A 558 16.13 -10.04 46.33
CA THR A 558 15.39 -9.58 47.50
C THR A 558 16.29 -9.52 48.74
N ALA A 559 16.37 -8.34 49.37
CA ALA A 559 17.16 -8.14 50.59
C ALA A 559 16.50 -7.08 51.49
N GLY A 560 16.73 -7.20 52.81
CA GLY A 560 16.33 -6.16 53.76
C GLY A 560 17.00 -4.83 53.41
N GLY A 561 16.22 -3.74 53.32
CA GLY A 561 16.69 -2.44 52.87
C GLY A 561 16.67 -2.25 51.34
N GLY A 562 16.11 -3.21 50.57
CA GLY A 562 15.88 -3.07 49.13
C GLY A 562 14.85 -1.96 48.79
N ALA A 563 14.94 -1.44 47.60
CA ALA A 563 14.09 -0.36 47.14
C ALA A 563 12.65 -0.85 46.83
N ALA A 564 11.68 0.02 47.02
CA ALA A 564 10.30 -0.18 46.57
C ALA A 564 10.10 0.23 45.07
N GLU A 565 11.13 0.80 44.44
CA GLU A 565 11.08 1.21 43.01
C GLU A 565 12.34 0.71 42.29
N VAL A 566 12.12 0.02 41.15
CA VAL A 566 13.17 -0.32 40.20
C VAL A 566 13.03 0.65 39.04
N ARG A 567 14.02 1.51 38.82
CA ARG A 567 13.95 2.58 37.81
C ARG A 567 14.79 2.22 36.59
N LEU A 568 14.17 2.26 35.43
CA LEU A 568 14.79 2.09 34.12
C LEU A 568 14.70 3.41 33.36
N THR A 569 15.83 3.88 32.86
CA THR A 569 15.89 5.13 32.08
C THR A 569 16.57 4.85 30.75
N PHE A 570 16.04 5.41 29.68
CA PHE A 570 16.62 5.32 28.35
C PHE A 570 16.70 6.72 27.73
N ALA A 571 17.84 7.00 27.10
CA ALA A 571 18.07 8.20 26.31
C ALA A 571 18.34 7.78 24.86
N PRO A 572 17.42 7.96 23.92
CA PRO A 572 17.66 7.62 22.53
C PRO A 572 18.79 8.50 21.97
N PRO A 573 19.57 7.98 20.99
CA PRO A 573 20.64 8.76 20.38
C PRO A 573 20.08 10.02 19.71
N PRO A 574 20.86 11.13 19.66
CA PRO A 574 20.45 12.32 18.96
C PRO A 574 20.25 11.99 17.47
N VAL A 575 19.14 12.48 16.90
CA VAL A 575 18.88 12.38 15.47
C VAL A 575 19.84 13.33 14.78
N ASP A 576 20.88 12.82 14.14
CA ASP A 576 21.77 13.65 13.35
C ASP A 576 21.00 14.36 12.23
N ALA A 577 21.15 15.68 12.15
CA ALA A 577 20.55 16.53 11.12
C ALA A 577 21.10 16.26 9.68
N ALA A 578 21.78 15.14 9.47
CA ALA A 578 22.46 14.76 8.24
C ALA A 578 21.73 13.68 7.41
N ALA A 579 20.48 13.35 7.75
CA ALA A 579 19.60 12.52 6.91
C ALA A 579 18.44 13.39 6.39
N GLY A 580 18.78 14.47 5.69
CA GLY A 580 17.86 15.30 4.94
C GLY A 580 17.91 14.94 3.46
#